data_5392d1ef5f847002f7bbe32ddde3f884
#
_entry.id   5392d1ef5f847002f7bbe32ddde3f884
#
_cell.length_a   1.000
_cell.length_b   1.000
_cell.length_c   1.000
_cell.angle_alpha   90.00
_cell.angle_beta   90.00
_cell.angle_gamma   90.00
#
_symmetry.space_group_name_H-M   'P 1'
#
loop_
_entity.id
_entity.type
_entity.pdbx_description
1 polymer ?
#
loop_
_entity_poly.entity_id
_entity_poly.type
_entity_poly.pdbx_seq_one_letter_code
_entity_poly.pdbx_strand_id
1 'polypeptide(L)'
;KCSPYTASQVDLGTILDERGRELYYEEPRKTELTRVAFILAKSGKSFGGKSYTVANFSTANFWYDRLMAKNDFYGKGIKNVRGDQYKISPYHVLWPIPRPAILANSLGQINQNMGYAGSETNKPALDKIQE
;
A
#
# COMPACT_ATOMS: atom_id res chain seq x y z
N LYS A 1 28.65 -14.36 -10.45
CA LYS A 1 27.75 -15.50 -10.74
C LYS A 1 26.71 -15.52 -9.63
N CYS A 2 25.44 -15.30 -9.96
CA CYS A 2 24.34 -15.51 -9.00
C CYS A 2 24.13 -17.02 -8.84
N SER A 3 24.04 -17.48 -7.59
CA SER A 3 23.65 -18.85 -7.32
C SER A 3 22.15 -19.01 -7.59
N PRO A 4 21.70 -20.08 -8.26
CA PRO A 4 20.28 -20.31 -8.48
C PRO A 4 19.57 -20.54 -7.15
N TYR A 5 18.31 -20.08 -7.06
CA TYR A 5 17.46 -20.38 -5.93
C TYR A 5 17.07 -21.86 -5.89
N THR A 6 17.05 -22.44 -4.70
CA THR A 6 16.41 -23.73 -4.48
C THR A 6 14.90 -23.57 -4.35
N ALA A 7 14.13 -24.62 -4.58
CA ALA A 7 12.68 -24.58 -4.47
C ALA A 7 12.18 -24.10 -3.09
N SER A 8 12.91 -24.42 -2.01
CA SER A 8 12.60 -23.98 -0.64
C SER A 8 12.86 -22.50 -0.37
N GLN A 9 13.63 -21.82 -1.23
CA GLN A 9 13.93 -20.39 -1.13
C GLN A 9 12.96 -19.52 -1.94
N VAL A 10 12.12 -20.15 -2.77
CA VAL A 10 11.16 -19.43 -3.62
C VAL A 10 9.86 -19.22 -2.84
N ASP A 11 9.65 -18.00 -2.40
CA ASP A 11 8.41 -17.54 -1.78
C ASP A 11 7.88 -16.29 -2.50
N LEU A 12 6.73 -15.79 -2.05
CA LEU A 12 6.15 -14.58 -2.60
C LEU A 12 7.14 -13.38 -2.53
N GLY A 13 7.91 -13.29 -1.44
CA GLY A 13 8.89 -12.21 -1.26
C GLY A 13 10.00 -12.26 -2.29
N THR A 14 10.55 -13.46 -2.52
CA THR A 14 11.60 -13.72 -3.52
C THR A 14 11.11 -13.40 -4.93
N ILE A 15 9.89 -13.85 -5.28
CA ILE A 15 9.26 -13.53 -6.57
C ILE A 15 9.10 -12.04 -6.77
N LEU A 16 8.61 -11.32 -5.75
CA LEU A 16 8.44 -9.88 -5.82
C LEU A 16 9.75 -9.12 -5.93
N ASP A 17 10.83 -9.59 -5.28
CA ASP A 17 12.14 -8.98 -5.39
C ASP A 17 12.73 -9.17 -6.79
N GLU A 18 12.56 -10.36 -7.36
CA GLU A 18 13.00 -10.65 -8.72
C GLU A 18 12.25 -9.79 -9.74
N ARG A 19 10.92 -9.73 -9.64
CA ARG A 19 10.13 -8.84 -10.48
C ARG A 19 10.57 -7.38 -10.37
N GLY A 20 10.92 -6.92 -9.19
CA GLY A 20 11.42 -5.55 -8.97
C GLY A 20 12.79 -5.30 -9.63
N ARG A 21 13.62 -6.32 -9.81
CA ARG A 21 14.90 -6.22 -10.52
C ARG A 21 14.73 -6.29 -12.04
N GLU A 22 13.95 -7.28 -12.50
CA GLU A 22 13.76 -7.54 -13.93
C GLU A 22 12.90 -6.49 -14.64
N LEU A 23 11.85 -6.03 -13.97
CA LEU A 23 10.88 -5.10 -14.54
C LEU A 23 11.09 -3.66 -14.07
N TYR A 24 12.32 -3.30 -13.72
CA TYR A 24 12.66 -1.94 -13.32
C TYR A 24 12.38 -0.95 -14.48
N TYR A 25 11.57 0.07 -14.19
CA TYR A 25 10.98 1.02 -15.17
C TYR A 25 9.89 0.45 -16.10
N GLU A 26 9.64 -0.84 -16.15
CA GLU A 26 8.60 -1.42 -16.99
C GLU A 26 7.27 -1.57 -16.23
N GLU A 27 7.32 -1.89 -14.94
CA GLU A 27 6.14 -2.07 -14.10
C GLU A 27 6.17 -1.16 -12.86
N PRO A 28 5.06 -0.41 -12.58
CA PRO A 28 4.99 0.43 -11.39
C PRO A 28 5.00 -0.39 -10.10
N ARG A 29 6.12 -0.43 -9.42
CA ARG A 29 6.33 -1.23 -8.19
C ARG A 29 5.28 -0.95 -7.10
N LYS A 30 4.85 0.31 -6.95
CA LYS A 30 3.80 0.67 -5.99
C LYS A 30 2.50 -0.06 -6.30
N THR A 31 2.07 -0.07 -7.55
CA THR A 31 0.83 -0.71 -7.99
C THR A 31 0.85 -2.21 -7.76
N GLU A 32 1.95 -2.88 -8.11
CA GLU A 32 2.14 -4.30 -7.89
C GLU A 32 2.03 -4.66 -6.39
N LEU A 33 2.79 -3.98 -5.55
CA LEU A 33 2.78 -4.24 -4.11
C LEU A 33 1.43 -3.90 -3.46
N THR A 34 0.74 -2.86 -3.93
CA THR A 34 -0.61 -2.52 -3.48
C THR A 34 -1.60 -3.62 -3.84
N ARG A 35 -1.55 -4.15 -5.07
CA ARG A 35 -2.39 -5.27 -5.51
C ARG A 35 -2.16 -6.51 -4.64
N VAL A 36 -0.91 -6.89 -4.40
CA VAL A 36 -0.57 -8.02 -3.54
C VAL A 36 -1.05 -7.80 -2.11
N ALA A 37 -0.91 -6.59 -1.56
CA ALA A 37 -1.40 -6.25 -0.24
C ALA A 37 -2.92 -6.45 -0.12
N PHE A 38 -3.70 -6.06 -1.13
CA PHE A 38 -5.15 -6.31 -1.18
C PHE A 38 -5.48 -7.79 -1.27
N ILE A 39 -4.77 -8.56 -2.09
CA ILE A 39 -4.99 -10.00 -2.22
C ILE A 39 -4.76 -10.70 -0.87
N LEU A 40 -3.67 -10.38 -0.18
CA LEU A 40 -3.38 -10.95 1.14
C LEU A 40 -4.45 -10.56 2.17
N ALA A 41 -4.84 -9.27 2.21
CA ALA A 41 -5.88 -8.79 3.14
C ALA A 41 -7.25 -9.43 2.89
N LYS A 42 -7.63 -9.68 1.63
CA LYS A 42 -8.90 -10.31 1.27
C LYS A 42 -8.90 -11.83 1.43
N SER A 43 -7.77 -12.47 1.16
CA SER A 43 -7.68 -13.94 1.23
C SER A 43 -7.50 -14.48 2.65
N GLY A 44 -7.16 -13.61 3.61
CA GLY A 44 -6.81 -14.02 4.96
C GLY A 44 -5.50 -14.81 5.06
N LYS A 45 -4.74 -14.90 3.96
CA LYS A 45 -3.45 -15.60 3.95
C LYS A 45 -2.39 -14.78 4.66
N SER A 46 -1.54 -15.46 5.43
CA SER A 46 -0.39 -14.86 6.09
C SER A 46 0.85 -14.89 5.19
N PHE A 47 1.73 -13.92 5.41
CA PHE A 47 3.07 -13.88 4.85
C PHE A 47 4.08 -13.49 5.94
N GLY A 48 5.17 -14.25 6.06
CA GLY A 48 6.19 -14.01 7.08
C GLY A 48 5.65 -14.05 8.51
N GLY A 49 4.64 -14.87 8.79
CA GLY A 49 3.99 -14.98 10.10
C GLY A 49 3.00 -13.85 10.41
N LYS A 50 2.78 -12.89 9.49
CA LYS A 50 1.82 -11.79 9.65
C LYS A 50 0.58 -12.03 8.80
N SER A 51 -0.59 -11.75 9.38
CA SER A 51 -1.88 -11.73 8.70
C SER A 51 -2.36 -10.29 8.53
N TYR A 52 -2.96 -10.01 7.40
CA TYR A 52 -3.50 -8.69 7.05
C TYR A 52 -4.99 -8.77 6.84
N THR A 53 -5.70 -7.70 7.14
CA THR A 53 -7.16 -7.62 6.97
C THR A 53 -7.56 -6.34 6.24
N VAL A 54 -8.69 -6.38 5.57
CA VAL A 54 -9.26 -5.20 4.90
C VAL A 54 -9.62 -4.12 5.93
N ALA A 55 -10.11 -4.51 7.10
CA ALA A 55 -10.50 -3.58 8.17
C ALA A 55 -9.33 -2.71 8.65
N ASN A 56 -8.12 -3.28 8.71
CA ASN A 56 -6.92 -2.59 9.18
C ASN A 56 -6.01 -2.11 8.05
N PHE A 57 -6.49 -2.09 6.81
CA PHE A 57 -5.65 -1.86 5.63
C PHE A 57 -4.93 -0.51 5.64
N SER A 58 -5.52 0.52 6.23
CA SER A 58 -4.91 1.86 6.36
C SER A 58 -3.87 1.95 7.48
N THR A 59 -3.86 1.01 8.42
CA THR A 59 -2.97 1.04 9.61
C THR A 59 -1.94 -0.08 9.59
N ALA A 60 -2.23 -1.20 8.91
CA ALA A 60 -1.33 -2.35 8.78
C ALA A 60 -1.57 -3.07 7.45
N ASN A 61 -0.56 -3.14 6.60
CA ASN A 61 -0.66 -3.83 5.31
C ASN A 61 0.70 -4.32 4.82
N PHE A 62 0.66 -5.32 3.95
CA PHE A 62 1.85 -5.93 3.35
C PHE A 62 2.73 -4.94 2.58
N TRP A 63 2.12 -3.99 1.86
CA TRP A 63 2.84 -2.97 1.11
C TRP A 63 3.81 -2.18 2.01
N TYR A 64 3.31 -1.69 3.15
CA TYR A 64 4.11 -0.93 4.09
C TYR A 64 5.22 -1.78 4.72
N ASP A 65 4.89 -2.97 5.20
CA ASP A 65 5.87 -3.87 5.82
C ASP A 65 6.98 -4.24 4.84
N ARG A 66 6.62 -4.56 3.58
CA ARG A 66 7.59 -4.88 2.54
C ARG A 66 8.48 -3.69 2.20
N LEU A 67 7.89 -2.51 2.08
CA LEU A 67 8.63 -1.29 1.82
C LEU A 67 9.63 -1.00 2.95
N MET A 68 9.19 -1.03 4.21
CA MET A 68 10.05 -0.75 5.35
C MET A 68 11.18 -1.77 5.52
N ALA A 69 10.95 -3.02 5.18
CA ALA A 69 11.96 -4.08 5.22
C ALA A 69 13.04 -3.95 4.14
N LYS A 70 12.74 -3.31 3.01
CA LYS A 70 13.60 -3.29 1.81
C LYS A 70 14.08 -1.92 1.37
N ASN A 71 13.67 -0.84 2.06
CA ASN A 71 14.08 0.50 1.68
C ASN A 71 15.36 0.95 2.41
N ASP A 72 16.10 1.84 1.75
CA ASP A 72 17.26 2.53 2.32
C ASP A 72 17.00 4.03 2.55
N PHE A 73 15.74 4.45 2.48
CA PHE A 73 15.35 5.85 2.47
C PHE A 73 14.48 6.24 3.67
N TYR A 74 13.29 5.64 3.82
CA TYR A 74 12.36 5.95 4.90
C TYR A 74 12.84 5.38 6.24
N GLY A 75 12.78 6.19 7.30
CA GLY A 75 13.23 5.76 8.62
C GLY A 75 14.75 5.67 8.81
N LYS A 76 15.53 6.14 7.82
CA LYS A 76 17.01 6.12 7.85
C LYS A 76 17.65 7.48 8.20
N GLY A 77 16.87 8.40 8.73
CA GLY A 77 17.37 9.73 9.12
C GLY A 77 17.60 10.70 7.96
N ILE A 78 17.26 10.29 6.72
CA ILE A 78 17.39 11.15 5.54
C ILE A 78 16.37 12.29 5.61
N LYS A 79 16.84 13.50 5.35
CA LYS A 79 16.04 14.72 5.43
C LYS A 79 15.99 15.42 4.07
N ASN A 80 14.90 16.15 3.85
CA ASN A 80 14.77 17.05 2.71
C ASN A 80 15.60 18.34 2.92
N VAL A 81 15.60 19.21 1.93
CA VAL A 81 16.31 20.51 1.97
C VAL A 81 15.83 21.45 3.08
N ARG A 82 14.64 21.22 3.64
CA ARG A 82 14.07 22.00 4.75
C ARG A 82 14.39 21.39 6.12
N GLY A 83 15.09 20.26 6.17
CA GLY A 83 15.44 19.56 7.40
C GLY A 83 14.36 18.56 7.90
N ASP A 84 13.24 18.39 7.18
CA ASP A 84 12.21 17.44 7.56
C ASP A 84 12.60 16.01 7.16
N GLN A 85 12.34 15.06 8.03
CA GLN A 85 12.51 13.64 7.69
C GLN A 85 11.45 13.18 6.72
N TYR A 86 11.86 12.40 5.72
CA TYR A 86 10.92 11.68 4.86
C TYR A 86 10.18 10.62 5.66
N LYS A 87 8.86 10.72 5.65
CA LYS A 87 7.96 9.82 6.37
C LYS A 87 7.07 9.07 5.40
N ILE A 88 6.78 7.83 5.75
CA ILE A 88 5.78 7.02 5.06
C ILE A 88 4.94 6.31 6.12
N SER A 89 3.70 6.07 5.82
CA SER A 89 2.72 5.43 6.71
C SER A 89 1.94 4.36 5.95
N PRO A 90 1.36 3.37 6.62
CA PRO A 90 0.60 2.31 5.95
C PRO A 90 -0.51 2.82 5.03
N TYR A 91 -1.18 3.92 5.37
CA TYR A 91 -2.26 4.48 4.55
C TYR A 91 -1.80 5.00 3.18
N HIS A 92 -0.50 5.27 2.99
CA HIS A 92 0.05 5.66 1.69
C HIS A 92 0.02 4.52 0.65
N VAL A 93 -0.42 3.33 1.03
CA VAL A 93 -0.73 2.25 0.09
C VAL A 93 -1.75 2.70 -0.96
N LEU A 94 -2.71 3.54 -0.56
CA LEU A 94 -3.66 4.22 -1.45
C LEU A 94 -3.22 5.66 -1.70
N TRP A 95 -3.67 6.24 -2.80
CA TRP A 95 -3.51 7.66 -3.09
C TRP A 95 -4.61 8.48 -2.41
N PRO A 96 -4.35 9.74 -2.02
CA PRO A 96 -5.43 10.62 -1.60
C PRO A 96 -6.38 10.88 -2.77
N ILE A 97 -7.67 10.97 -2.47
CA ILE A 97 -8.64 11.44 -3.45
C ILE A 97 -8.54 12.97 -3.50
N PRO A 98 -8.34 13.56 -4.68
CA PRO A 98 -8.21 15.01 -4.79
C PRO A 98 -9.44 15.73 -4.24
N ARG A 99 -9.23 16.73 -3.38
CA ARG A 99 -10.31 17.50 -2.78
C ARG A 99 -11.28 18.10 -3.82
N PRO A 100 -10.84 18.63 -4.96
CA PRO A 100 -11.76 19.09 -6.00
C PRO A 100 -12.70 17.99 -6.50
N ALA A 101 -12.24 16.75 -6.62
CA ALA A 101 -13.10 15.64 -7.02
C ALA A 101 -14.17 15.32 -5.98
N ILE A 102 -13.84 15.38 -4.69
CA ILE A 102 -14.80 15.20 -3.60
C ILE A 102 -15.85 16.31 -3.63
N LEU A 103 -15.43 17.57 -3.79
CA LEU A 103 -16.32 18.75 -3.78
C LEU A 103 -17.18 18.85 -5.04
N ALA A 104 -16.70 18.44 -6.19
CA ALA A 104 -17.44 18.47 -7.44
C ALA A 104 -18.55 17.41 -7.52
N ASN A 105 -18.49 16.38 -6.67
CA ASN A 105 -19.48 15.31 -6.66
C ASN A 105 -20.71 15.72 -5.82
N SER A 106 -21.66 16.43 -6.44
CA SER A 106 -22.88 16.88 -5.79
C SER A 106 -23.99 15.83 -5.71
N LEU A 107 -23.92 14.78 -6.55
CA LEU A 107 -24.97 13.77 -6.70
C LEU A 107 -24.67 12.44 -6.00
N GLY A 108 -23.47 12.28 -5.47
CA GLY A 108 -23.05 11.03 -4.84
C GLY A 108 -22.21 11.27 -3.59
N GLN A 109 -21.64 10.19 -3.08
CA GLN A 109 -20.76 10.24 -1.94
C GLN A 109 -19.36 9.75 -2.34
N ILE A 110 -18.37 10.63 -2.22
CA ILE A 110 -16.96 10.26 -2.32
C ILE A 110 -16.32 10.52 -0.97
N ASN A 111 -15.87 9.47 -0.32
CA ASN A 111 -15.13 9.52 0.92
C ASN A 111 -13.62 9.58 0.64
N GLN A 112 -12.88 10.27 1.49
CA GLN A 112 -11.42 10.26 1.45
C GLN A 112 -10.89 8.90 1.92
N ASN A 113 -9.75 8.47 1.37
CA ASN A 113 -9.05 7.30 1.89
C ASN A 113 -8.58 7.55 3.34
N MET A 114 -8.75 6.57 4.19
CA MET A 114 -8.42 6.65 5.61
C MET A 114 -6.95 7.02 5.83
N GLY A 115 -6.70 7.93 6.78
CA GLY A 115 -5.38 8.44 7.12
C GLY A 115 -5.00 9.75 6.44
N TYR A 116 -5.69 10.14 5.37
CA TYR A 116 -5.52 11.45 4.74
C TYR A 116 -6.43 12.52 5.36
N ALA A 117 -6.01 13.77 5.29
CA ALA A 117 -6.80 14.91 5.74
C ALA A 117 -8.18 14.93 5.05
N GLY A 118 -9.23 15.08 5.81
CA GLY A 118 -10.62 15.00 5.36
C GLY A 118 -11.26 13.62 5.54
N SER A 119 -10.49 12.59 5.89
CA SER A 119 -11.07 11.27 6.17
C SER A 119 -11.89 11.21 7.45
N GLU A 120 -11.69 12.16 8.36
CA GLU A 120 -12.47 12.35 9.59
C GLU A 120 -13.92 12.79 9.33
N THR A 121 -14.19 13.30 8.13
CA THR A 121 -15.53 13.71 7.70
C THR A 121 -16.21 12.68 6.79
N ASN A 122 -15.62 11.51 6.63
CA ASN A 122 -16.19 10.42 5.83
C ASN A 122 -17.56 10.02 6.37
N LYS A 123 -18.49 9.85 5.44
CA LYS A 123 -19.83 9.36 5.74
C LYS A 123 -19.83 7.83 5.76
N PRO A 124 -20.76 7.18 6.49
CA PRO A 124 -20.97 5.73 6.38
C PRO A 124 -21.17 5.31 4.92
N ALA A 125 -20.84 4.06 4.62
CA ALA A 125 -21.16 3.51 3.31
C ALA A 125 -22.65 3.66 3.02
N LEU A 126 -23.00 4.05 1.80
CA LEU A 126 -24.39 4.05 1.37
C LEU A 126 -24.89 2.61 1.39
N ASP A 127 -26.09 2.41 1.95
CA ASP A 127 -26.78 1.14 1.78
C ASP A 127 -26.93 0.84 0.30
N LYS A 128 -26.97 -0.44 -0.03
CA LYS A 128 -27.16 -0.85 -1.43
C LYS A 128 -28.36 -0.13 -2.00
N ILE A 129 -28.18 0.49 -3.17
CA ILE A 129 -29.32 1.00 -3.93
C ILE A 129 -30.26 -0.19 -4.11
N GLN A 130 -31.44 -0.12 -3.52
CA GLN A 130 -32.52 -1.07 -3.85
C GLN A 130 -32.95 -0.73 -5.26
N GLU A 131 -32.67 -1.63 -6.21
CA GLU A 131 -33.18 -1.56 -7.57
C GLU A 131 -34.69 -1.71 -7.59
#